data_69a0f0120a1cf31c1565ca7b846923a1
#
_entry.id   69a0f0120a1cf31c1565ca7b846923a1
#
_cell.length_a   1.000
_cell.length_b   1.000
_cell.length_c   1.000
_cell.angle_alpha   90.00
_cell.angle_beta   90.00
_cell.angle_gamma   90.00
#
_symmetry.space_group_name_H-M   'P 1'
#
loop_
_entity.id
_entity.type
_entity.pdbx_description
1 polymer ?
#
loop_
_entity_poly.entity_id
_entity_poly.type
_entity_poly.pdbx_seq_one_letter_code
_entity_poly.pdbx_strand_id
1 'polypeptide(L)'
;MANILIIYSTTDGHTKNICLRLQHLIEQHRHRVTLHPIDDCAELDLCHYEKIVIGASIRYGKHNPLVVEFINRNARILDSKPNAFFSVNVVARKPGKDKPETNPYLQKFLRQITWRPKHLAVFAGKIDYPSYRFFDRLIIRCIMWITDGPTDPHAIVEFTDWKSVEDFGRVVSTM
;
A
#
# COMPACT_ATOMS: atom_id res chain seq x y z
N MET A 1 -24.72 -3.02 -0.10
CA MET A 1 -23.82 -3.01 -1.29
C MET A 1 -23.24 -1.62 -1.37
N ALA A 2 -21.94 -1.46 -1.33
CA ALA A 2 -21.29 -0.16 -1.33
C ALA A 2 -20.33 -0.04 -2.53
N ASN A 3 -20.14 1.18 -3.03
CA ASN A 3 -19.11 1.51 -4.01
C ASN A 3 -17.83 1.87 -3.28
N ILE A 4 -16.79 1.09 -3.48
CA ILE A 4 -15.50 1.22 -2.79
C ILE A 4 -14.44 1.63 -3.80
N LEU A 5 -13.68 2.67 -3.45
CA LEU A 5 -12.52 3.10 -4.23
C LEU A 5 -11.26 2.59 -3.56
N ILE A 6 -10.38 1.98 -4.33
CA ILE A 6 -9.01 1.66 -3.90
C ILE A 6 -8.05 2.45 -4.79
N ILE A 7 -7.40 3.45 -4.22
CA ILE A 7 -6.34 4.21 -4.87
C ILE A 7 -5.00 3.56 -4.53
N TYR A 8 -4.12 3.39 -5.50
CA TYR A 8 -2.83 2.77 -5.25
C TYR A 8 -1.66 3.47 -5.92
N SER A 9 -0.52 3.45 -5.24
CA SER A 9 0.78 3.80 -5.78
C SER A 9 1.69 2.59 -5.76
N THR A 10 2.27 2.26 -6.91
CA THR A 10 3.14 1.10 -7.07
C THR A 10 4.34 1.44 -7.93
N THR A 11 5.52 0.92 -7.59
CA THR A 11 6.72 1.08 -8.42
C THR A 11 6.93 -0.15 -9.31
N ASP A 12 6.83 -1.35 -8.72
CA ASP A 12 7.15 -2.61 -9.40
C ASP A 12 5.89 -3.49 -9.61
N GLY A 13 4.69 -2.90 -9.52
CA GLY A 13 3.42 -3.60 -9.76
C GLY A 13 2.88 -4.43 -8.58
N HIS A 14 3.67 -4.70 -7.55
CA HIS A 14 3.26 -5.59 -6.47
C HIS A 14 2.10 -5.04 -5.63
N THR A 15 2.09 -3.72 -5.34
CA THR A 15 0.95 -3.08 -4.66
C THR A 15 -0.34 -3.21 -5.45
N LYS A 16 -0.26 -3.13 -6.80
CA LYS A 16 -1.41 -3.37 -7.67
C LYS A 16 -1.94 -4.80 -7.52
N ASN A 17 -1.05 -5.80 -7.42
CA ASN A 17 -1.46 -7.19 -7.20
C ASN A 17 -2.19 -7.38 -5.87
N ILE A 18 -1.73 -6.70 -4.80
CA ILE A 18 -2.43 -6.67 -3.52
C ILE A 18 -3.83 -6.04 -3.69
N CYS A 19 -3.93 -4.91 -4.42
CA CYS A 19 -5.22 -4.27 -4.69
C CYS A 19 -6.17 -5.17 -5.48
N LEU A 20 -5.68 -5.90 -6.48
CA LEU A 20 -6.49 -6.87 -7.24
C LEU A 20 -6.99 -8.01 -6.35
N ARG A 21 -6.17 -8.50 -5.41
CA ARG A 21 -6.60 -9.49 -4.43
C ARG A 21 -7.68 -8.94 -3.50
N LEU A 22 -7.50 -7.73 -2.99
CA LEU A 22 -8.49 -7.03 -2.17
C LEU A 22 -9.79 -6.81 -2.93
N GLN A 23 -9.74 -6.34 -4.20
CA GLN A 23 -10.90 -6.17 -5.05
C GLN A 23 -11.71 -7.48 -5.14
N HIS A 24 -11.04 -8.56 -5.52
CA HIS A 24 -11.69 -9.86 -5.65
C HIS A 24 -12.40 -10.30 -4.36
N LEU A 25 -11.74 -10.16 -3.20
CA LEU A 25 -12.30 -10.53 -1.91
C LEU A 25 -13.50 -9.65 -1.51
N ILE A 26 -13.38 -8.34 -1.70
CA ILE A 26 -14.42 -7.38 -1.35
C ILE A 26 -15.66 -7.55 -2.24
N GLU A 27 -15.47 -7.84 -3.53
CA GLU A 27 -16.56 -8.12 -4.47
C GLU A 27 -17.31 -9.42 -4.14
N GLN A 28 -16.65 -10.42 -3.56
CA GLN A 28 -17.32 -11.60 -3.01
C GLN A 28 -18.31 -11.26 -1.88
N HIS A 29 -18.09 -10.14 -1.17
CA HIS A 29 -19.01 -9.62 -0.16
C HIS A 29 -20.09 -8.69 -0.74
N ARG A 30 -20.35 -8.75 -2.06
CA ARG A 30 -21.39 -7.99 -2.78
C ARG A 30 -21.17 -6.48 -2.76
N HIS A 31 -19.92 -6.01 -2.68
CA HIS A 31 -19.55 -4.63 -2.94
C HIS A 31 -19.08 -4.45 -4.39
N ARG A 32 -19.06 -3.21 -4.87
CA ARG A 32 -18.42 -2.85 -6.14
C ARG A 32 -17.09 -2.15 -5.83
N VAL A 33 -16.00 -2.55 -6.46
CA VAL A 33 -14.67 -1.98 -6.23
C VAL A 33 -14.11 -1.37 -7.51
N THR A 34 -13.66 -0.13 -7.42
CA THR A 34 -12.92 0.55 -8.48
C THR A 34 -11.46 0.71 -8.05
N LEU A 35 -10.54 0.24 -8.88
CA LEU A 35 -9.10 0.46 -8.67
C LEU A 35 -8.63 1.66 -9.48
N HIS A 36 -7.88 2.56 -8.86
CA HIS A 36 -7.37 3.77 -9.51
C HIS A 36 -5.90 4.01 -9.17
N PRO A 37 -4.99 4.10 -10.15
CA PRO A 37 -3.60 4.48 -9.88
C PRO A 37 -3.54 5.94 -9.42
N ILE A 38 -2.64 6.25 -8.51
CA ILE A 38 -2.49 7.60 -7.96
C ILE A 38 -2.16 8.65 -9.03
N ASP A 39 -1.44 8.22 -10.07
CA ASP A 39 -1.02 9.10 -11.18
C ASP A 39 -2.20 9.66 -11.98
N ASP A 40 -3.34 8.98 -11.98
CA ASP A 40 -4.55 9.36 -12.71
C ASP A 40 -5.63 10.00 -11.82
N CYS A 41 -5.32 10.30 -10.54
CA CYS A 41 -6.29 10.78 -9.56
C CYS A 41 -6.53 12.31 -9.57
N ALA A 42 -5.96 13.06 -10.51
CA ALA A 42 -6.01 14.53 -10.49
C ALA A 42 -7.45 15.08 -10.48
N GLU A 43 -8.35 14.49 -11.26
CA GLU A 43 -9.75 14.92 -11.45
C GLU A 43 -10.77 13.91 -10.88
N LEU A 44 -10.30 12.98 -10.03
CA LEU A 44 -11.16 11.93 -9.50
C LEU A 44 -12.18 12.49 -8.49
N ASP A 45 -13.48 12.36 -8.78
CA ASP A 45 -14.52 12.72 -7.84
C ASP A 45 -14.74 11.63 -6.78
N LEU A 46 -14.33 11.92 -5.56
CA LEU A 46 -14.46 11.03 -4.42
C LEU A 46 -15.90 10.94 -3.87
N CYS A 47 -16.80 11.83 -4.27
CA CYS A 47 -18.16 11.88 -3.74
C CYS A 47 -18.98 10.63 -4.09
N HIS A 48 -18.69 10.04 -5.24
CA HIS A 48 -19.39 8.85 -5.73
C HIS A 48 -19.06 7.53 -5.00
N TYR A 49 -18.06 7.56 -4.12
CA TYR A 49 -17.63 6.37 -3.39
C TYR A 49 -18.06 6.45 -1.93
N GLU A 50 -18.55 5.35 -1.39
CA GLU A 50 -19.00 5.26 0.00
C GLU A 50 -17.84 4.93 0.95
N LYS A 51 -16.84 4.19 0.48
CA LYS A 51 -15.64 3.83 1.22
C LYS A 51 -14.39 4.09 0.38
N ILE A 52 -13.30 4.49 1.02
CA ILE A 52 -12.04 4.80 0.33
C ILE A 52 -10.87 4.08 1.00
N VAL A 53 -10.10 3.37 0.20
CA VAL A 53 -8.84 2.71 0.61
C VAL A 53 -7.70 3.31 -0.18
N ILE A 54 -6.58 3.59 0.48
CA ILE A 54 -5.36 4.05 -0.19
C ILE A 54 -4.23 3.08 0.14
N GLY A 55 -3.59 2.55 -0.91
CA GLY A 55 -2.45 1.65 -0.79
C GLY A 55 -1.20 2.24 -1.43
N ALA A 56 -0.07 2.23 -0.73
CA ALA A 56 1.16 2.79 -1.26
C ALA A 56 2.40 1.97 -0.92
N SER A 57 3.25 1.75 -1.92
CA SER A 57 4.56 1.14 -1.72
C SER A 57 5.62 2.16 -1.30
N ILE A 58 6.66 1.63 -0.69
CA ILE A 58 7.87 2.37 -0.33
C ILE A 58 8.94 2.14 -1.40
N ARG A 59 9.55 3.23 -1.88
CA ARG A 59 10.78 3.20 -2.67
C ARG A 59 11.82 4.10 -2.01
N TYR A 60 13.04 3.59 -1.77
CA TYR A 60 14.12 4.32 -1.09
C TYR A 60 13.71 4.99 0.24
N GLY A 61 12.93 4.27 1.04
CA GLY A 61 12.49 4.74 2.36
C GLY A 61 11.40 5.80 2.37
N LYS A 62 10.72 6.05 1.23
CA LYS A 62 9.66 7.04 1.11
C LYS A 62 8.46 6.49 0.32
N HIS A 63 7.28 6.95 0.67
CA HIS A 63 6.09 6.81 -0.19
C HIS A 63 6.14 7.83 -1.34
N ASN A 64 5.41 7.56 -2.42
CA ASN A 64 5.29 8.48 -3.54
C ASN A 64 4.72 9.82 -3.04
N PRO A 65 5.37 10.98 -3.36
CA PRO A 65 4.89 12.30 -2.96
C PRO A 65 3.46 12.61 -3.43
N LEU A 66 3.04 12.09 -4.58
CA LEU A 66 1.67 12.26 -5.08
C LEU A 66 0.62 11.70 -4.12
N VAL A 67 0.94 10.66 -3.35
CA VAL A 67 0.04 10.10 -2.33
C VAL A 67 -0.16 11.11 -1.19
N VAL A 68 0.92 11.74 -0.72
CA VAL A 68 0.87 12.76 0.33
C VAL A 68 0.06 13.98 -0.14
N GLU A 69 0.33 14.44 -1.36
CA GLU A 69 -0.37 15.58 -1.98
C GLU A 69 -1.86 15.30 -2.13
N PHE A 70 -2.21 14.14 -2.70
CA PHE A 70 -3.60 13.72 -2.88
C PHE A 70 -4.35 13.66 -1.55
N ILE A 71 -3.75 13.04 -0.53
CA ILE A 71 -4.35 12.91 0.80
C ILE A 71 -4.57 14.28 1.43
N ASN A 72 -3.57 15.16 1.42
CA ASN A 72 -3.69 16.47 2.06
C ASN A 72 -4.71 17.37 1.34
N ARG A 73 -4.81 17.28 0.01
CA ARG A 73 -5.84 17.99 -0.78
C ARG A 73 -7.25 17.50 -0.48
N ASN A 74 -7.42 16.22 -0.21
CA ASN A 74 -8.71 15.56 -0.03
C ASN A 74 -9.03 15.19 1.43
N ALA A 75 -8.26 15.67 2.41
CA ALA A 75 -8.34 15.22 3.80
C ALA A 75 -9.76 15.28 4.38
N ARG A 76 -10.51 16.35 4.12
CA ARG A 76 -11.89 16.52 4.61
C ARG A 76 -12.84 15.43 4.10
N ILE A 77 -12.78 15.12 2.81
CA ILE A 77 -13.66 14.09 2.24
C ILE A 77 -13.23 12.69 2.68
N LEU A 78 -11.92 12.45 2.81
CA LEU A 78 -11.40 11.20 3.35
C LEU A 78 -11.85 10.98 4.79
N ASP A 79 -11.80 12.01 5.65
CA ASP A 79 -12.23 11.92 7.05
C ASP A 79 -13.75 11.66 7.18
N SER A 80 -14.55 12.16 6.24
CA SER A 80 -16.02 12.06 6.27
C SER A 80 -16.54 10.65 5.93
N LYS A 81 -15.69 9.78 5.37
CA LYS A 81 -16.09 8.45 4.88
C LYS A 81 -15.42 7.33 5.69
N PRO A 82 -15.98 6.10 5.69
CA PRO A 82 -15.22 4.91 6.04
C PRO A 82 -13.96 4.83 5.19
N ASN A 83 -12.81 4.65 5.83
CA ASN A 83 -11.55 4.74 5.14
C ASN A 83 -10.47 3.83 5.74
N ALA A 84 -9.50 3.49 4.90
CA ALA A 84 -8.37 2.67 5.30
C ALA A 84 -7.09 3.06 4.51
N PHE A 85 -5.94 2.80 5.09
CA PHE A 85 -4.65 2.94 4.43
C PHE A 85 -3.79 1.69 4.66
N PHE A 86 -3.06 1.26 3.64
CA PHE A 86 -2.03 0.25 3.82
C PHE A 86 -0.71 0.65 3.15
N SER A 87 0.38 0.31 3.82
CA SER A 87 1.74 0.50 3.31
C SER A 87 2.35 -0.82 2.89
N VAL A 88 2.99 -0.86 1.73
CA VAL A 88 3.73 -2.04 1.25
C VAL A 88 5.22 -1.74 1.29
N ASN A 89 5.97 -2.50 2.09
CA ASN A 89 7.42 -2.31 2.20
C ASN A 89 8.13 -3.59 2.63
N VAL A 90 9.36 -3.78 2.14
CA VAL A 90 10.14 -5.00 2.40
C VAL A 90 10.59 -5.12 3.86
N VAL A 91 10.66 -4.01 4.60
CA VAL A 91 11.04 -4.01 6.03
C VAL A 91 10.00 -4.73 6.89
N ALA A 92 8.75 -4.74 6.45
CA ALA A 92 7.66 -5.46 7.11
C ALA A 92 7.85 -6.99 7.16
N ARG A 93 8.83 -7.55 6.44
CA ARG A 93 9.25 -8.96 6.58
C ARG A 93 9.89 -9.26 7.94
N LYS A 94 10.38 -8.23 8.63
CA LYS A 94 11.07 -8.40 9.92
C LYS A 94 10.06 -8.46 11.07
N PRO A 95 10.23 -9.38 12.04
CA PRO A 95 9.39 -9.43 13.23
C PRO A 95 9.33 -8.07 13.93
N GLY A 96 8.14 -7.65 14.33
CA GLY A 96 7.91 -6.36 14.98
C GLY A 96 8.02 -5.13 14.06
N LYS A 97 8.10 -5.30 12.73
CA LYS A 97 8.01 -4.23 11.72
C LYS A 97 6.81 -4.40 10.79
N ASP A 98 6.02 -5.41 11.04
CA ASP A 98 4.83 -5.84 10.30
C ASP A 98 3.53 -5.18 10.80
N LYS A 99 3.61 -4.36 11.85
CA LYS A 99 2.45 -3.69 12.45
C LYS A 99 2.47 -2.19 12.17
N PRO A 100 1.30 -1.56 12.03
CA PRO A 100 1.20 -0.11 11.80
C PRO A 100 1.95 0.72 12.85
N GLU A 101 1.88 0.33 14.13
CA GLU A 101 2.45 1.08 15.25
C GLU A 101 3.99 1.02 15.27
N THR A 102 4.57 -0.02 14.72
CA THR A 102 6.01 -0.31 14.80
C THR A 102 6.75 -0.18 13.49
N ASN A 103 6.02 -0.03 12.36
CA ASN A 103 6.65 0.15 11.07
C ASN A 103 7.18 1.59 10.91
N PRO A 104 8.49 1.79 10.79
CA PRO A 104 9.09 3.12 10.80
C PRO A 104 8.67 3.97 9.60
N TYR A 105 8.43 3.36 8.46
CA TYR A 105 8.04 4.08 7.24
C TYR A 105 6.60 4.55 7.29
N LEU A 106 5.68 3.72 7.79
CA LEU A 106 4.31 4.12 8.00
C LEU A 106 4.22 5.23 9.05
N GLN A 107 4.92 5.10 10.17
CA GLN A 107 4.94 6.14 11.20
C GLN A 107 5.51 7.47 10.68
N LYS A 108 6.56 7.43 9.86
CA LYS A 108 7.10 8.63 9.19
C LYS A 108 6.08 9.24 8.24
N PHE A 109 5.38 8.43 7.47
CA PHE A 109 4.35 8.89 6.53
C PHE A 109 3.17 9.56 7.24
N LEU A 110 2.67 8.97 8.33
CA LEU A 110 1.56 9.52 9.11
C LEU A 110 1.85 10.91 9.73
N ARG A 111 3.14 11.27 9.87
CA ARG A 111 3.55 12.63 10.29
C ARG A 111 3.51 13.65 9.17
N GLN A 112 3.46 13.23 7.91
CA GLN A 112 3.47 14.10 6.73
C GLN A 112 2.06 14.44 6.23
N ILE A 113 1.06 13.72 6.70
CA ILE A 113 -0.33 13.88 6.29
C ILE A 113 -1.20 14.42 7.42
N THR A 114 -2.21 15.20 7.08
CA THR A 114 -3.20 15.73 8.03
C THR A 114 -4.31 14.74 8.33
N TRP A 115 -4.61 13.86 7.37
CA TRP A 115 -5.61 12.79 7.50
C TRP A 115 -5.18 11.71 8.48
N ARG A 116 -6.16 11.16 9.20
CA ARG A 116 -5.94 10.01 10.12
C ARG A 116 -6.79 8.83 9.68
N PRO A 117 -6.20 7.86 8.93
CA PRO A 117 -6.91 6.68 8.49
C PRO A 117 -7.52 5.92 9.67
N LYS A 118 -8.79 5.49 9.52
CA LYS A 118 -9.50 4.75 10.57
C LYS A 118 -9.00 3.31 10.71
N HIS A 119 -8.54 2.74 9.61
CA HIS A 119 -7.93 1.41 9.56
C HIS A 119 -6.57 1.48 8.88
N LEU A 120 -5.58 0.85 9.49
CA LEU A 120 -4.21 0.82 9.02
C LEU A 120 -3.72 -0.62 8.85
N ALA A 121 -2.96 -0.89 7.80
CA ALA A 121 -2.25 -2.14 7.62
C ALA A 121 -0.85 -1.92 7.06
N VAL A 122 0.02 -2.90 7.27
CA VAL A 122 1.35 -2.96 6.68
C VAL A 122 1.53 -4.35 6.09
N PHE A 123 1.90 -4.40 4.82
CA PHE A 123 2.19 -5.64 4.13
C PHE A 123 3.65 -5.70 3.72
N ALA A 124 4.27 -6.85 3.90
CA ALA A 124 5.59 -7.10 3.36
C ALA A 124 5.53 -7.14 1.83
N GLY A 125 6.54 -6.57 1.20
CA GLY A 125 6.60 -6.46 -0.26
C GLY A 125 7.25 -7.68 -0.92
N LYS A 126 7.61 -7.47 -2.19
CA LYS A 126 8.33 -8.43 -3.03
C LYS A 126 9.66 -7.81 -3.46
N ILE A 127 10.69 -8.63 -3.57
CA ILE A 127 11.95 -8.31 -4.24
C ILE A 127 11.99 -9.10 -5.54
N ASP A 128 12.25 -8.43 -6.64
CA ASP A 128 12.33 -9.00 -7.98
C ASP A 128 13.55 -8.38 -8.69
N TYR A 129 14.74 -8.87 -8.35
CA TYR A 129 15.98 -8.32 -8.88
C TYR A 129 16.07 -8.32 -10.41
N PRO A 130 15.62 -9.36 -11.13
CA PRO A 130 15.61 -9.35 -12.60
C PRO A 130 14.84 -8.19 -13.21
N SER A 131 13.76 -7.72 -12.56
CA SER A 131 12.93 -6.62 -13.05
C SER A 131 13.52 -5.23 -12.79
N TYR A 132 14.51 -5.11 -11.89
CA TYR A 132 15.10 -3.83 -11.53
C TYR A 132 16.10 -3.33 -12.57
N ARG A 133 16.11 -2.01 -12.78
CA ARG A 133 17.17 -1.34 -13.55
C ARG A 133 18.51 -1.52 -12.82
N PHE A 134 19.60 -1.42 -13.55
CA PHE A 134 20.95 -1.71 -13.04
C PHE A 134 21.28 -0.97 -11.73
N PHE A 135 21.04 0.34 -11.68
CA PHE A 135 21.33 1.14 -10.48
C PHE A 135 20.40 0.80 -9.33
N ASP A 136 19.11 0.58 -9.60
CA ASP A 136 18.13 0.16 -8.57
C ASP A 136 18.52 -1.18 -7.96
N ARG A 137 18.94 -2.13 -8.80
CA ARG A 137 19.42 -3.45 -8.37
C ARG A 137 20.61 -3.33 -7.43
N LEU A 138 21.57 -2.46 -7.74
CA LEU A 138 22.75 -2.25 -6.90
C LEU A 138 22.37 -1.66 -5.55
N ILE A 139 21.55 -0.60 -5.54
CA ILE A 139 21.12 0.07 -4.30
C ILE A 139 20.28 -0.87 -3.44
N ILE A 140 19.34 -1.60 -4.02
CA ILE A 140 18.49 -2.53 -3.26
C ILE A 140 19.32 -3.68 -2.70
N ARG A 141 20.32 -4.20 -3.45
CA ARG A 141 21.24 -5.21 -2.93
C ARG A 141 22.05 -4.71 -1.73
N CYS A 142 22.55 -3.48 -1.77
CA CYS A 142 23.23 -2.87 -0.64
C CYS A 142 22.31 -2.75 0.57
N ILE A 143 21.05 -2.30 0.39
CA ILE A 143 20.06 -2.21 1.45
C ILE A 143 19.77 -3.61 2.02
N MET A 144 19.61 -4.62 1.17
CA MET A 144 19.34 -5.98 1.61
C MET A 144 20.52 -6.59 2.34
N TRP A 145 21.75 -6.34 1.89
CA TRP A 145 22.95 -6.77 2.62
C TRP A 145 23.03 -6.18 4.03
N ILE A 146 22.78 -4.88 4.17
CA ILE A 146 22.78 -4.20 5.50
C ILE A 146 21.64 -4.71 6.39
N THR A 147 20.54 -5.19 5.79
CA THR A 147 19.32 -5.56 6.51
C THR A 147 19.05 -7.07 6.54
N ASP A 148 20.07 -7.89 6.29
CA ASP A 148 20.00 -9.37 6.29
C ASP A 148 18.90 -9.92 5.37
N GLY A 149 18.77 -9.33 4.18
CA GLY A 149 17.85 -9.76 3.13
C GLY A 149 18.54 -10.51 2.00
N PRO A 150 17.79 -11.02 1.03
CA PRO A 150 18.34 -11.71 -0.13
C PRO A 150 19.18 -10.76 -1.00
N THR A 151 20.37 -11.18 -1.37
CA THR A 151 21.35 -10.40 -2.17
C THR A 151 21.68 -11.02 -3.52
N ASP A 152 21.16 -12.21 -3.82
CA ASP A 152 21.33 -12.85 -5.12
C ASP A 152 20.65 -12.01 -6.23
N PRO A 153 21.39 -11.55 -7.26
CA PRO A 153 20.86 -10.70 -8.32
C PRO A 153 19.81 -11.37 -9.22
N HIS A 154 19.64 -12.67 -9.09
CA HIS A 154 18.63 -13.45 -9.81
C HIS A 154 17.43 -13.82 -8.94
N ALA A 155 17.44 -13.48 -7.64
CA ALA A 155 16.41 -13.85 -6.72
C ALA A 155 15.10 -13.08 -6.98
N ILE A 156 13.99 -13.82 -6.91
CA ILE A 156 12.64 -13.30 -6.82
C ILE A 156 12.07 -13.83 -5.51
N VAL A 157 11.84 -12.94 -4.55
CA VAL A 157 11.38 -13.33 -3.21
C VAL A 157 10.18 -12.50 -2.81
N GLU A 158 9.07 -13.15 -2.56
CA GLU A 158 7.85 -12.53 -2.06
C GLU A 158 7.70 -12.80 -0.56
N PHE A 159 7.49 -11.74 0.21
CA PHE A 159 7.34 -11.78 1.66
C PHE A 159 5.91 -11.49 2.11
N THR A 160 4.99 -11.25 1.18
CA THR A 160 3.62 -10.87 1.49
C THR A 160 2.88 -12.01 2.21
N ASP A 161 2.37 -11.71 3.39
CA ASP A 161 1.40 -12.56 4.06
C ASP A 161 0.00 -12.31 3.47
N TRP A 162 -0.39 -13.16 2.56
CA TRP A 162 -1.68 -13.05 1.87
C TRP A 162 -2.87 -13.24 2.82
N LYS A 163 -2.68 -13.95 3.93
CA LYS A 163 -3.72 -14.08 4.95
C LYS A 163 -4.00 -12.73 5.61
N SER A 164 -2.96 -11.96 5.93
CA SER A 164 -3.11 -10.60 6.46
C SER A 164 -3.79 -9.66 5.45
N VAL A 165 -3.52 -9.83 4.14
CA VAL A 165 -4.22 -9.08 3.08
C VAL A 165 -5.70 -9.44 3.06
N GLU A 166 -6.04 -10.72 3.18
CA GLU A 166 -7.43 -11.20 3.22
C GLU A 166 -8.17 -10.69 4.46
N ASP A 167 -7.54 -10.75 5.62
CA ASP A 167 -8.11 -10.22 6.87
C ASP A 167 -8.39 -8.71 6.75
N PHE A 168 -7.49 -7.95 6.15
CA PHE A 168 -7.71 -6.53 5.85
C PHE A 168 -8.88 -6.33 4.86
N GLY A 169 -9.00 -7.16 3.84
CA GLY A 169 -10.14 -7.13 2.91
C GLY A 169 -11.49 -7.32 3.62
N ARG A 170 -11.55 -8.19 4.64
CA ARG A 170 -12.74 -8.35 5.48
C ARG A 170 -13.04 -7.09 6.29
N VAL A 171 -12.01 -6.45 6.88
CA VAL A 171 -12.17 -5.17 7.58
C VAL A 171 -12.75 -4.12 6.63
N VAL A 172 -12.22 -3.97 5.41
CA VAL A 172 -12.72 -3.03 4.40
C VAL A 172 -14.17 -3.33 4.01
N SER A 173 -14.54 -4.59 3.92
CA SER A 173 -15.92 -4.98 3.59
C SER A 173 -16.91 -4.57 4.68
N THR A 174 -16.50 -4.58 5.94
CA THR A 174 -17.38 -4.34 7.11
C THR A 174 -17.31 -2.94 7.69
N MET A 175 -16.29 -2.12 7.34
CA MET A 175 -16.14 -0.74 7.83
C MET A 175 -17.28 0.20 7.41
#